data_921a088db5b2389d4eeffa97e9f8c86d
#
_entry.id   921a088db5b2389d4eeffa97e9f8c86d
#
_cell.length_a   1.000
_cell.length_b   1.000
_cell.length_c   1.000
_cell.angle_alpha   90.00
_cell.angle_beta   90.00
_cell.angle_gamma   90.00
#
_symmetry.space_group_name_H-M   'P 1'
#
loop_
_entity.id
_entity.type
_entity.pdbx_description
1 polymer ?
#
loop_
_entity_poly.entity_id
_entity_poly.type
_entity_poly.pdbx_seq_one_letter_code
_entity_poly.pdbx_strand_id
1 'polypeptide(L)'
;MNTHSQDFAELIKPGRVHRKLYTDPGIFELEMQRIFGRAWVYIGHESQVKNPGDYFATQIGRRPILLVRAEDGSLHVIHNQCAHRGAMVVATEKGNAPEFTCCYHGWTYHLDGKIKGVPLNHGYPQDFDARNPKVAMLPVARVKSHRGFVFATEAAEGPSLEDALGHIITSIDDMIDRAPEGELDASGGVFKHAYDANWKVYFENLCDAAHPIFAHRSSIEAAQAQSDDAHSDGSGEIAIRQMRQNGAPYSFWETQVGIWTYPNGHSYLGDYHDDSKLVAALNDPVFREYLDALEKHKGKAEAKRILEVRRWNSNIYPNVSLMSQFQQLRVVQPISVNRTIVYTYNFRMKGAPEQMFRNTIAFANIVNGTGSLVLTDDLEIYNRIDMGLHSEGAEWLQIGRGYQSDQPDEHGGRRGINSTSEVYIRNMWDAWRGYMSQENPAKRAAA
;
A
#
# COMPACT_ATOMS: atom_id res chain seq x y z
N MET A 1 -32.71 7.91 5.11
CA MET A 1 -33.02 6.63 4.46
C MET A 1 -32.46 5.53 5.35
N ASN A 2 -33.32 4.64 5.86
CA ASN A 2 -32.92 3.52 6.72
C ASN A 2 -32.09 2.55 5.87
N THR A 3 -30.78 2.58 6.01
CA THR A 3 -29.92 1.47 5.59
C THR A 3 -30.12 0.33 6.57
N HIS A 4 -31.14 -0.51 6.31
CA HIS A 4 -31.18 -1.84 6.88
C HIS A 4 -29.79 -2.49 6.70
N SER A 5 -29.37 -3.31 7.65
CA SER A 5 -28.20 -4.16 7.56
C SER A 5 -28.29 -4.93 6.22
N GLN A 6 -27.70 -4.38 5.16
CA GLN A 6 -27.56 -5.12 3.92
C GLN A 6 -26.79 -6.39 4.29
N ASP A 7 -27.38 -7.53 4.01
CA ASP A 7 -26.69 -8.80 4.23
C ASP A 7 -25.62 -8.95 3.16
N PHE A 8 -24.43 -8.38 3.45
CA PHE A 8 -23.28 -8.43 2.55
C PHE A 8 -22.84 -9.87 2.25
N ALA A 9 -23.26 -10.84 3.07
CA ALA A 9 -23.02 -12.25 2.85
C ALA A 9 -23.64 -12.73 1.53
N GLU A 10 -24.78 -12.17 1.13
CA GLU A 10 -25.45 -12.51 -0.11
C GLU A 10 -24.73 -11.99 -1.36
N LEU A 11 -23.85 -10.98 -1.23
CA LEU A 11 -23.08 -10.39 -2.33
C LEU A 11 -21.73 -11.10 -2.59
N ILE A 12 -21.32 -12.01 -1.71
CA ILE A 12 -20.09 -12.80 -1.84
C ILE A 12 -20.46 -14.26 -1.70
N LYS A 13 -20.23 -15.03 -2.75
CA LYS A 13 -20.50 -16.48 -2.80
C LYS A 13 -19.22 -17.23 -3.14
N PRO A 14 -19.13 -18.55 -2.89
CA PRO A 14 -17.98 -19.33 -3.29
C PRO A 14 -17.60 -19.09 -4.75
N GLY A 15 -16.37 -18.61 -4.97
CA GLY A 15 -15.82 -18.38 -6.29
C GLY A 15 -16.43 -17.24 -7.12
N ARG A 16 -17.29 -16.38 -6.53
CA ARG A 16 -17.88 -15.24 -7.25
C ARG A 16 -18.30 -14.11 -6.32
N VAL A 17 -18.27 -12.88 -6.83
CA VAL A 17 -18.69 -11.66 -6.14
C VAL A 17 -19.68 -10.87 -6.99
N HIS A 18 -20.59 -10.16 -6.35
CA HIS A 18 -21.59 -9.36 -7.04
C HIS A 18 -21.01 -7.99 -7.44
N ARG A 19 -21.28 -7.53 -8.67
CA ARG A 19 -20.75 -6.26 -9.22
C ARG A 19 -21.05 -5.02 -8.37
N LYS A 20 -22.14 -5.02 -7.60
CA LYS A 20 -22.49 -3.93 -6.67
C LYS A 20 -21.39 -3.61 -5.66
N LEU A 21 -20.55 -4.58 -5.33
CA LEU A 21 -19.42 -4.37 -4.42
C LEU A 21 -18.39 -3.37 -4.97
N TYR A 22 -18.42 -3.11 -6.26
CA TYR A 22 -17.55 -2.12 -6.92
C TYR A 22 -18.28 -0.84 -7.32
N THR A 23 -19.60 -0.90 -7.55
CA THR A 23 -20.35 0.20 -8.19
C THR A 23 -21.30 0.93 -7.27
N ASP A 24 -21.62 0.38 -6.08
CA ASP A 24 -22.58 0.99 -5.16
C ASP A 24 -21.90 2.05 -4.26
N PRO A 25 -22.28 3.33 -4.36
CA PRO A 25 -21.70 4.39 -3.53
C PRO A 25 -22.04 4.25 -2.04
N GLY A 26 -23.15 3.63 -1.70
CA GLY A 26 -23.52 3.37 -0.29
C GLY A 26 -22.61 2.33 0.34
N ILE A 27 -22.24 1.28 -0.41
CA ILE A 27 -21.24 0.29 0.02
C ILE A 27 -19.89 0.97 0.20
N PHE A 28 -19.48 1.81 -0.75
CA PHE A 28 -18.24 2.56 -0.65
C PHE A 28 -18.16 3.44 0.62
N GLU A 29 -19.23 4.17 0.96
CA GLU A 29 -19.27 4.95 2.20
C GLU A 29 -19.13 4.09 3.47
N LEU A 30 -19.69 2.89 3.46
CA LEU A 30 -19.51 1.94 4.55
C LEU A 30 -18.09 1.37 4.60
N GLU A 31 -17.42 1.16 3.47
CA GLU A 31 -16.00 0.79 3.42
C GLU A 31 -15.12 1.85 4.09
N MET A 32 -15.37 3.15 3.81
CA MET A 32 -14.62 4.24 4.45
C MET A 32 -14.80 4.27 5.99
N GLN A 33 -15.96 3.83 6.47
CA GLN A 33 -16.25 3.77 7.90
C GLN A 33 -15.76 2.47 8.55
N ARG A 34 -15.98 1.33 7.92
CA ARG A 34 -15.82 0.00 8.53
C ARG A 34 -14.47 -0.64 8.22
N ILE A 35 -13.88 -0.36 7.06
CA ILE A 35 -12.55 -0.86 6.68
C ILE A 35 -11.51 0.19 7.06
N PHE A 36 -11.51 1.35 6.41
CA PHE A 36 -10.51 2.39 6.67
C PHE A 36 -10.64 3.04 8.06
N GLY A 37 -11.80 2.96 8.69
CA GLY A 37 -12.00 3.40 10.08
C GLY A 37 -11.62 2.37 11.12
N ARG A 38 -11.13 1.17 10.77
CA ARG A 38 -10.82 0.11 11.75
C ARG A 38 -9.55 -0.66 11.46
N ALA A 39 -9.20 -0.85 10.19
CA ALA A 39 -7.96 -1.50 9.83
C ALA A 39 -6.75 -0.64 10.22
N TRP A 40 -5.60 -1.29 10.38
CA TRP A 40 -4.33 -0.59 10.36
C TRP A 40 -4.03 -0.15 8.93
N VAL A 41 -3.93 1.16 8.72
CA VAL A 41 -3.68 1.80 7.42
C VAL A 41 -2.27 2.35 7.40
N TYR A 42 -1.49 2.02 6.40
CA TYR A 42 -0.19 2.65 6.19
C TYR A 42 -0.38 4.13 5.84
N ILE A 43 0.35 5.00 6.54
CA ILE A 43 0.20 6.45 6.41
C ILE A 43 1.48 7.19 6.04
N GLY A 44 2.65 6.55 6.12
CA GLY A 44 3.92 7.18 5.77
C GLY A 44 5.12 6.42 6.33
N HIS A 45 6.30 6.95 6.05
CA HIS A 45 7.58 6.43 6.55
C HIS A 45 8.29 7.48 7.40
N GLU A 46 8.97 7.06 8.47
CA GLU A 46 9.67 7.98 9.39
C GLU A 46 10.69 8.87 8.70
N SER A 47 11.30 8.39 7.60
CA SER A 47 12.23 9.20 6.80
C SER A 47 11.58 10.39 6.08
N GLN A 48 10.25 10.48 6.06
CA GLN A 48 9.53 11.66 5.52
C GLN A 48 9.40 12.79 6.55
N VAL A 49 9.63 12.48 7.84
CA VAL A 49 9.56 13.41 8.98
C VAL A 49 10.76 13.19 9.90
N LYS A 50 11.97 13.55 9.43
CA LYS A 50 13.24 13.26 10.12
C LYS A 50 13.53 14.16 11.29
N ASN A 51 13.20 15.46 11.15
CA ASN A 51 13.59 16.51 12.07
C ASN A 51 12.39 16.98 12.90
N PRO A 52 12.58 17.49 14.11
CA PRO A 52 11.52 18.17 14.85
C PRO A 52 10.83 19.25 14.01
N GLY A 53 9.50 19.26 14.06
CA GLY A 53 8.67 20.14 13.25
C GLY A 53 8.35 19.62 11.85
N ASP A 54 9.03 18.59 11.35
CA ASP A 54 8.68 17.98 10.07
C ASP A 54 7.27 17.39 10.12
N TYR A 55 6.52 17.62 9.05
CA TYR A 55 5.20 17.02 8.87
C TYR A 55 5.03 16.45 7.46
N PHE A 56 4.20 15.43 7.38
CA PHE A 56 3.76 14.82 6.13
C PHE A 56 2.23 14.67 6.16
N ALA A 57 1.55 15.35 5.21
CA ALA A 57 0.11 15.29 5.07
C ALA A 57 -0.30 14.07 4.23
N THR A 58 -1.21 13.27 4.79
CA THR A 58 -1.71 12.05 4.17
C THR A 58 -3.17 11.80 4.57
N GLN A 59 -3.69 10.59 4.38
CA GLN A 59 -5.10 10.30 4.69
C GLN A 59 -5.27 8.87 5.24
N ILE A 60 -6.30 8.70 6.06
CA ILE A 60 -6.89 7.40 6.39
C ILE A 60 -8.24 7.30 5.66
N GLY A 61 -8.29 6.49 4.60
CA GLY A 61 -9.42 6.54 3.67
C GLY A 61 -9.53 7.94 3.05
N ARG A 62 -10.59 8.70 3.40
CA ARG A 62 -10.78 10.10 2.96
C ARG A 62 -10.56 11.13 4.07
N ARG A 63 -10.09 10.71 5.26
CA ARG A 63 -9.85 11.62 6.39
C ARG A 63 -8.46 12.20 6.32
N PRO A 64 -8.29 13.53 6.12
CA PRO A 64 -6.98 14.16 6.09
C PRO A 64 -6.31 14.07 7.46
N ILE A 65 -5.06 13.64 7.49
CA ILE A 65 -4.24 13.56 8.71
C ILE A 65 -2.84 14.13 8.44
N LEU A 66 -2.12 14.43 9.52
CA LEU A 66 -0.72 14.81 9.51
C LEU A 66 0.08 13.79 10.32
N LEU A 67 1.13 13.24 9.73
CA LEU A 67 2.21 12.59 10.43
C LEU A 67 3.23 13.66 10.80
N VAL A 68 3.56 13.79 12.08
CA VAL A 68 4.36 14.90 12.62
C VAL A 68 5.48 14.35 13.49
N ARG A 69 6.70 14.90 13.38
CA ARG A 69 7.80 14.70 14.31
C ARG A 69 7.77 15.82 15.36
N ALA A 70 7.52 15.49 16.61
CA ALA A 70 7.54 16.44 17.70
C ALA A 70 8.97 16.85 18.10
N GLU A 71 9.10 17.88 18.96
CA GLU A 71 10.39 18.39 19.44
C GLU A 71 11.18 17.34 20.25
N ASP A 72 10.48 16.47 20.98
CA ASP A 72 11.08 15.36 21.73
C ASP A 72 11.44 14.13 20.89
N GLY A 73 11.23 14.20 19.56
CA GLY A 73 11.46 13.11 18.62
C GLY A 73 10.32 12.11 18.50
N SER A 74 9.25 12.24 19.27
CA SER A 74 8.08 11.37 19.16
C SER A 74 7.29 11.60 17.87
N LEU A 75 6.55 10.58 17.42
CA LEU A 75 5.65 10.68 16.28
C LEU A 75 4.22 10.95 16.76
N HIS A 76 3.60 11.96 16.19
CA HIS A 76 2.18 12.21 16.34
C HIS A 76 1.44 12.03 15.00
N VAL A 77 0.23 11.53 15.07
CA VAL A 77 -0.70 11.51 13.96
C VAL A 77 -1.97 12.19 14.39
N ILE A 78 -2.28 13.30 13.74
CA ILE A 78 -3.40 14.17 14.11
C ILE A 78 -4.29 14.43 12.90
N HIS A 79 -5.59 14.60 13.14
CA HIS A 79 -6.53 15.00 12.08
C HIS A 79 -6.20 16.42 11.61
N ASN A 80 -6.04 16.59 10.30
CA ASN A 80 -5.76 17.89 9.68
C ASN A 80 -7.06 18.73 9.60
N GLN A 81 -7.63 19.04 10.76
CA GLN A 81 -8.90 19.73 10.88
C GLN A 81 -8.88 20.69 12.06
N CYS A 82 -9.17 21.97 11.81
CA CYS A 82 -9.31 22.98 12.85
C CYS A 82 -10.55 22.74 13.70
N ALA A 83 -10.39 22.73 15.02
CA ALA A 83 -11.47 22.53 15.98
C ALA A 83 -12.52 23.66 15.97
N HIS A 84 -12.22 24.84 15.37
CA HIS A 84 -13.14 25.97 15.32
C HIS A 84 -14.29 25.72 14.33
N ARG A 85 -13.99 25.59 13.04
CA ARG A 85 -14.99 25.41 11.95
C ARG A 85 -14.59 24.36 10.92
N GLY A 86 -13.72 23.43 11.28
CA GLY A 86 -13.38 22.29 10.44
C GLY A 86 -12.49 22.58 9.22
N ALA A 87 -11.92 23.79 9.11
CA ALA A 87 -11.01 24.07 8.01
C ALA A 87 -9.77 23.18 8.09
N MET A 88 -9.28 22.70 6.94
CA MET A 88 -7.99 22.04 6.84
C MET A 88 -6.88 23.03 7.21
N VAL A 89 -6.04 22.68 8.19
CA VAL A 89 -5.04 23.60 8.75
C VAL A 89 -3.79 23.65 7.88
N VAL A 90 -3.31 22.52 7.41
CA VAL A 90 -2.12 22.39 6.58
C VAL A 90 -2.52 21.98 5.16
N ALA A 91 -2.21 22.80 4.17
CA ALA A 91 -2.56 22.56 2.77
C ALA A 91 -1.42 21.97 1.92
N THR A 92 -0.17 21.99 2.41
CA THR A 92 1.01 21.44 1.74
C THR A 92 1.23 19.99 2.10
N GLU A 93 1.74 19.19 1.16
CA GLU A 93 1.98 17.76 1.36
C GLU A 93 3.04 17.49 2.44
N LYS A 94 4.06 18.33 2.52
CA LYS A 94 5.14 18.21 3.50
C LYS A 94 5.74 19.57 3.82
N GLY A 95 6.39 19.68 4.96
CA GLY A 95 7.09 20.87 5.39
C GLY A 95 7.68 20.71 6.77
N ASN A 96 8.20 21.82 7.29
CA ASN A 96 8.67 21.95 8.66
C ASN A 96 8.03 23.20 9.29
N ALA A 97 7.44 23.07 10.45
CA ALA A 97 6.79 24.17 11.15
C ALA A 97 6.93 23.96 12.67
N PRO A 98 7.13 25.02 13.47
CA PRO A 98 7.16 24.92 14.93
C PRO A 98 5.75 24.77 15.54
N GLU A 99 4.72 25.08 14.77
CA GLU A 99 3.31 25.05 15.17
C GLU A 99 2.41 25.10 13.93
N PHE A 100 1.13 24.74 14.09
CA PHE A 100 0.15 24.81 13.02
C PHE A 100 -0.85 25.94 13.25
N THR A 101 -0.95 26.88 12.32
CA THR A 101 -1.88 27.99 12.40
C THR A 101 -2.97 27.89 11.34
N CYS A 102 -4.22 27.84 11.77
CA CYS A 102 -5.37 27.81 10.88
C CYS A 102 -5.48 29.12 10.08
N CYS A 103 -5.49 29.02 8.77
CA CYS A 103 -5.55 30.19 7.86
C CYS A 103 -6.87 30.96 7.93
N TYR A 104 -7.92 30.38 8.56
CA TYR A 104 -9.24 30.99 8.56
C TYR A 104 -9.41 32.02 9.71
N HIS A 105 -9.11 31.64 10.96
CA HIS A 105 -9.28 32.53 12.13
C HIS A 105 -8.06 32.56 13.07
N GLY A 106 -6.90 32.08 12.62
CA GLY A 106 -5.66 32.15 13.38
C GLY A 106 -5.56 31.25 14.60
N TRP A 107 -6.46 30.25 14.77
CA TRP A 107 -6.28 29.27 15.84
C TRP A 107 -4.99 28.52 15.62
N THR A 108 -4.15 28.47 16.66
CA THR A 108 -2.80 27.91 16.60
C THR A 108 -2.71 26.67 17.46
N TYR A 109 -2.02 25.66 16.97
CA TYR A 109 -1.89 24.35 17.60
C TYR A 109 -0.42 23.96 17.72
N HIS A 110 -0.09 23.29 18.82
CA HIS A 110 1.18 22.58 18.97
C HIS A 110 1.29 21.41 17.99
N LEU A 111 2.49 20.84 17.85
CA LEU A 111 2.77 19.71 16.98
C LEU A 111 1.99 18.43 17.37
N ASP A 112 1.54 18.33 18.61
CA ASP A 112 0.67 17.25 19.11
C ASP A 112 -0.84 17.51 18.92
N GLY A 113 -1.20 18.62 18.27
CA GLY A 113 -2.57 19.02 17.97
C GLY A 113 -3.29 19.81 19.07
N LYS A 114 -2.72 19.94 20.26
CA LYS A 114 -3.33 20.76 21.33
C LYS A 114 -3.33 22.23 20.97
N ILE A 115 -4.35 22.96 21.43
CA ILE A 115 -4.42 24.41 21.21
C ILE A 115 -3.26 25.11 21.90
N LYS A 116 -2.56 25.96 21.15
CA LYS A 116 -1.56 26.90 21.64
C LYS A 116 -2.14 28.29 21.83
N GLY A 117 -3.04 28.73 20.96
CA GLY A 117 -3.63 30.06 21.03
C GLY A 117 -4.94 30.19 20.27
N VAL A 118 -5.84 31.00 20.83
CA VAL A 118 -7.13 31.36 20.25
C VAL A 118 -7.21 32.89 20.19
N PRO A 119 -7.16 33.50 18.99
CA PRO A 119 -7.34 34.94 18.84
C PRO A 119 -8.71 35.38 19.36
N LEU A 120 -8.77 36.58 19.94
CA LEU A 120 -10.00 37.19 20.49
C LEU A 120 -10.71 36.28 21.51
N ASN A 121 -9.95 35.56 22.30
CA ASN A 121 -10.45 34.58 23.28
C ASN A 121 -11.47 35.19 24.26
N HIS A 122 -11.36 36.49 24.56
CA HIS A 122 -12.30 37.21 25.41
C HIS A 122 -13.72 37.31 24.88
N GLY A 123 -13.93 37.01 23.56
CA GLY A 123 -15.25 36.99 22.96
C GLY A 123 -15.99 35.66 23.14
N TYR A 124 -15.34 34.62 23.69
CA TYR A 124 -15.98 33.34 23.96
C TYR A 124 -16.68 33.35 25.34
N PRO A 125 -17.70 32.48 25.54
CA PRO A 125 -18.33 32.31 26.85
C PRO A 125 -17.31 31.99 27.95
N GLN A 126 -17.65 32.32 29.20
CA GLN A 126 -16.74 32.11 30.35
C GLN A 126 -16.39 30.64 30.62
N ASP A 127 -17.25 29.73 30.21
CA ASP A 127 -17.06 28.29 30.31
C ASP A 127 -16.29 27.67 29.11
N PHE A 128 -15.89 28.47 28.14
CA PHE A 128 -15.04 28.01 27.05
C PHE A 128 -13.64 27.72 27.55
N ASP A 129 -13.28 26.44 27.54
CA ASP A 129 -11.93 25.97 27.89
C ASP A 129 -11.16 25.54 26.63
N ALA A 130 -10.22 26.38 26.21
CA ALA A 130 -9.32 26.06 25.10
C ALA A 130 -8.37 24.90 25.40
N ARG A 131 -8.20 24.52 26.72
CA ARG A 131 -7.40 23.38 27.15
C ARG A 131 -8.17 22.06 27.16
N ASN A 132 -9.47 22.08 26.88
CA ASN A 132 -10.27 20.88 26.77
C ASN A 132 -9.70 19.99 25.64
N PRO A 133 -9.32 18.72 25.92
CA PRO A 133 -8.73 17.83 24.91
C PRO A 133 -9.62 17.59 23.67
N LYS A 134 -10.92 17.82 23.79
CA LYS A 134 -11.85 17.72 22.67
C LYS A 134 -11.83 18.95 21.75
N VAL A 135 -11.17 20.04 22.17
CA VAL A 135 -11.00 21.27 21.41
C VAL A 135 -9.56 21.32 20.89
N ALA A 136 -9.23 20.47 19.92
CA ALA A 136 -7.88 20.27 19.41
C ALA A 136 -7.94 19.81 17.94
N MET A 137 -6.80 19.78 17.26
CA MET A 137 -6.60 18.87 16.12
C MET A 137 -6.46 17.47 16.70
N LEU A 138 -7.55 16.70 16.70
CA LEU A 138 -7.63 15.45 17.47
C LEU A 138 -6.60 14.42 16.98
N PRO A 139 -5.97 13.66 17.90
CA PRO A 139 -5.08 12.58 17.53
C PRO A 139 -5.87 11.41 16.92
N VAL A 140 -5.23 10.68 16.00
CA VAL A 140 -5.71 9.37 15.55
C VAL A 140 -5.58 8.38 16.71
N ALA A 141 -6.55 7.48 16.85
CA ALA A 141 -6.71 6.68 18.07
C ALA A 141 -5.49 5.81 18.41
N ARG A 142 -4.87 5.14 17.43
CA ARG A 142 -3.66 4.36 17.64
C ARG A 142 -2.70 4.53 16.47
N VAL A 143 -1.41 4.65 16.79
CA VAL A 143 -0.31 4.79 15.84
C VAL A 143 0.80 3.82 16.24
N LYS A 144 1.40 3.16 15.27
CA LYS A 144 2.56 2.28 15.47
C LYS A 144 3.51 2.36 14.29
N SER A 145 4.80 2.45 14.58
CA SER A 145 5.85 2.28 13.58
C SER A 145 6.45 0.88 13.66
N HIS A 146 6.57 0.21 12.51
CA HIS A 146 7.36 -1.00 12.37
C HIS A 146 8.56 -0.70 11.49
N ARG A 147 9.73 -0.57 12.10
CA ARG A 147 11.02 -0.32 11.43
C ARG A 147 10.97 0.86 10.43
N GLY A 148 10.28 1.94 10.81
CA GLY A 148 10.12 3.15 10.00
C GLY A 148 8.82 3.21 9.17
N PHE A 149 8.13 2.12 8.95
CA PHE A 149 6.82 2.10 8.30
C PHE A 149 5.72 2.43 9.30
N VAL A 150 5.07 3.56 9.13
CA VAL A 150 4.08 4.08 10.09
C VAL A 150 2.68 3.67 9.67
N PHE A 151 1.99 3.02 10.59
CA PHE A 151 0.59 2.64 10.45
C PHE A 151 -0.26 3.34 11.52
N ALA A 152 -1.50 3.62 11.17
CA ALA A 152 -2.48 4.20 12.08
C ALA A 152 -3.85 3.57 11.93
N THR A 153 -4.65 3.60 12.97
CA THR A 153 -6.04 3.15 12.97
C THR A 153 -6.93 4.06 13.79
N GLU A 154 -8.15 4.30 13.33
CA GLU A 154 -9.18 5.05 14.05
C GLU A 154 -9.86 4.22 15.16
N ALA A 155 -9.61 2.91 15.20
CA ALA A 155 -10.16 2.06 16.24
C ALA A 155 -9.36 2.20 17.53
N ALA A 156 -10.01 2.65 18.61
CA ALA A 156 -9.39 2.78 19.93
C ALA A 156 -8.98 1.42 20.51
N GLU A 157 -9.73 0.37 20.17
CA GLU A 157 -9.49 -1.01 20.62
C GLU A 157 -9.32 -1.94 19.41
N GLY A 158 -8.79 -3.14 19.66
CA GLY A 158 -8.58 -4.17 18.65
C GLY A 158 -7.15 -4.71 18.65
N PRO A 159 -6.78 -5.55 17.66
CA PRO A 159 -5.47 -6.20 17.60
C PRO A 159 -4.33 -5.17 17.54
N SER A 160 -3.15 -5.55 18.02
CA SER A 160 -1.92 -4.81 17.79
C SER A 160 -1.62 -4.74 16.29
N LEU A 161 -0.66 -3.90 15.87
CA LEU A 161 -0.21 -3.87 14.46
C LEU A 161 0.36 -5.23 14.07
N GLU A 162 1.18 -5.80 14.93
CA GLU A 162 1.85 -7.08 14.73
C GLU A 162 0.83 -8.22 14.57
N ASP A 163 -0.19 -8.27 15.44
CA ASP A 163 -1.26 -9.27 15.34
C ASP A 163 -2.13 -9.07 14.08
N ALA A 164 -2.39 -7.82 13.72
CA ALA A 164 -3.19 -7.49 12.56
C ALA A 164 -2.49 -7.85 11.24
N LEU A 165 -1.20 -7.61 11.15
CA LEU A 165 -0.38 -7.96 9.99
C LEU A 165 -0.02 -9.46 9.97
N GLY A 166 0.22 -10.08 11.15
CA GLY A 166 0.64 -11.46 11.22
C GLY A 166 1.89 -11.71 10.36
N HIS A 167 1.94 -12.84 9.65
CA HIS A 167 3.11 -13.22 8.86
C HIS A 167 3.46 -12.25 7.73
N ILE A 168 2.52 -11.48 7.18
CA ILE A 168 2.81 -10.54 6.09
C ILE A 168 3.78 -9.41 6.51
N ILE A 169 3.94 -9.15 7.81
CA ILE A 169 4.90 -8.17 8.33
C ILE A 169 6.32 -8.46 7.85
N THR A 170 6.65 -9.74 7.63
CA THR A 170 7.94 -10.19 7.09
C THR A 170 8.22 -9.69 5.67
N SER A 171 7.20 -9.20 4.93
CA SER A 171 7.42 -8.53 3.65
C SER A 171 8.01 -7.13 3.82
N ILE A 172 7.66 -6.44 4.91
CA ILE A 172 8.28 -5.18 5.30
C ILE A 172 9.72 -5.44 5.73
N ASP A 173 9.93 -6.47 6.56
CA ASP A 173 11.27 -6.86 7.01
C ASP A 173 12.17 -7.22 5.85
N ASP A 174 11.70 -8.01 4.88
CA ASP A 174 12.44 -8.36 3.66
C ASP A 174 12.89 -7.10 2.90
N MET A 175 12.00 -6.10 2.76
CA MET A 175 12.35 -4.85 2.10
C MET A 175 13.45 -4.08 2.81
N ILE A 176 13.41 -4.02 4.15
CA ILE A 176 14.37 -3.28 4.98
C ILE A 176 15.69 -4.04 5.10
N ASP A 177 15.62 -5.36 5.25
CA ASP A 177 16.81 -6.20 5.44
C ASP A 177 17.74 -6.18 4.23
N ARG A 178 17.21 -5.89 3.03
CA ARG A 178 17.98 -5.65 1.81
C ARG A 178 18.86 -4.41 1.87
N ALA A 179 18.59 -3.46 2.76
CA ALA A 179 19.47 -2.31 2.97
C ALA A 179 20.69 -2.75 3.82
N PRO A 180 21.94 -2.54 3.34
CA PRO A 180 23.13 -2.92 4.10
C PRO A 180 23.13 -2.36 5.52
N GLU A 181 22.79 -1.09 5.72
CA GLU A 181 22.70 -0.44 7.03
C GLU A 181 21.36 -0.68 7.75
N GLY A 182 20.44 -1.47 7.16
CA GLY A 182 19.14 -1.78 7.79
C GLY A 182 18.15 -0.62 7.83
N GLU A 183 18.34 0.41 6.99
CA GLU A 183 17.47 1.57 6.91
C GLU A 183 17.09 1.92 5.48
N LEU A 184 15.86 2.40 5.31
CA LEU A 184 15.33 2.90 4.04
C LEU A 184 15.08 4.41 4.10
N ASP A 185 15.19 5.07 2.95
CA ASP A 185 14.89 6.49 2.80
C ASP A 185 13.88 6.72 1.67
N ALA A 186 12.71 7.29 2.00
CA ALA A 186 11.62 7.60 1.08
C ALA A 186 11.86 8.89 0.25
N SER A 187 13.09 9.44 0.22
CA SER A 187 13.42 10.68 -0.50
C SER A 187 13.48 10.51 -2.03
N GLY A 188 13.27 9.30 -2.54
CA GLY A 188 13.35 8.96 -3.96
C GLY A 188 12.29 9.56 -4.87
N GLY A 189 11.42 10.42 -4.33
CA GLY A 189 10.29 10.95 -5.07
C GLY A 189 9.08 10.02 -5.03
N VAL A 190 7.98 10.49 -5.62
CA VAL A 190 6.71 9.76 -5.67
C VAL A 190 6.12 9.87 -7.07
N PHE A 191 5.70 8.74 -7.64
CA PHE A 191 4.80 8.73 -8.78
C PHE A 191 3.38 8.79 -8.26
N LYS A 192 2.56 9.62 -8.88
CA LYS A 192 1.15 9.76 -8.55
C LYS A 192 0.32 9.58 -9.80
N HIS A 193 -0.59 8.65 -9.78
CA HIS A 193 -1.56 8.48 -10.85
C HIS A 193 -2.96 8.30 -10.29
N ALA A 194 -3.95 8.60 -11.10
CA ALA A 194 -5.34 8.37 -10.79
C ALA A 194 -5.99 7.56 -11.90
N TYR A 195 -6.96 6.73 -11.55
CA TYR A 195 -7.75 5.98 -12.49
C TYR A 195 -9.24 5.99 -12.11
N ASP A 196 -10.10 5.81 -13.11
CA ASP A 196 -11.54 5.81 -12.95
C ASP A 196 -12.05 4.38 -12.79
N ALA A 197 -11.86 3.83 -11.60
CA ALA A 197 -12.43 2.57 -11.13
C ALA A 197 -12.35 2.47 -9.60
N ASN A 198 -13.02 1.46 -9.04
CA ASN A 198 -13.01 1.17 -7.61
C ASN A 198 -11.61 0.77 -7.12
N TRP A 199 -11.25 1.17 -5.90
CA TRP A 199 -9.95 0.92 -5.30
C TRP A 199 -9.57 -0.57 -5.20
N LYS A 200 -10.55 -1.46 -5.09
CA LYS A 200 -10.36 -2.91 -4.99
C LYS A 200 -9.76 -3.51 -6.26
N VAL A 201 -10.10 -2.95 -7.44
CA VAL A 201 -9.58 -3.41 -8.73
C VAL A 201 -8.05 -3.39 -8.77
N TYR A 202 -7.42 -2.35 -8.19
CA TYR A 202 -5.96 -2.28 -8.13
C TYR A 202 -5.36 -3.39 -7.25
N PHE A 203 -5.99 -3.69 -6.10
CA PHE A 203 -5.55 -4.78 -5.22
C PHE A 203 -5.67 -6.15 -5.88
N GLU A 204 -6.71 -6.34 -6.68
CA GLU A 204 -6.90 -7.57 -7.45
C GLU A 204 -5.87 -7.73 -8.56
N ASN A 205 -5.43 -6.65 -9.19
CA ASN A 205 -4.40 -6.66 -10.23
C ASN A 205 -2.99 -6.99 -9.69
N LEU A 206 -2.61 -6.46 -8.53
CA LEU A 206 -1.21 -6.45 -8.06
C LEU A 206 -0.58 -7.82 -7.81
N CYS A 207 -1.36 -8.83 -7.42
CA CYS A 207 -0.88 -10.20 -7.20
C CYS A 207 -1.37 -11.17 -8.28
N ASP A 208 -1.91 -10.65 -9.38
CA ASP A 208 -2.38 -11.47 -10.51
C ASP A 208 -1.22 -11.81 -11.46
N ALA A 209 -0.84 -13.08 -11.49
CA ALA A 209 0.18 -13.59 -12.41
C ALA A 209 -0.35 -13.90 -13.82
N ALA A 210 -1.66 -13.89 -14.01
CA ALA A 210 -2.27 -14.29 -15.29
C ALA A 210 -2.48 -13.12 -16.25
N HIS A 211 -2.81 -11.91 -15.75
CA HIS A 211 -3.12 -10.77 -16.62
C HIS A 211 -1.94 -10.28 -17.46
N PRO A 212 -0.65 -10.30 -16.99
CA PRO A 212 0.43 -9.64 -17.71
C PRO A 212 0.62 -10.16 -19.14
N ILE A 213 0.43 -11.47 -19.37
CA ILE A 213 0.58 -12.10 -20.69
C ILE A 213 -0.40 -11.51 -21.70
N PHE A 214 -1.58 -11.12 -21.27
CA PHE A 214 -2.63 -10.57 -22.13
C PHE A 214 -2.64 -9.05 -22.14
N ALA A 215 -2.60 -8.44 -20.96
CA ALA A 215 -2.66 -7.00 -20.78
C ALA A 215 -1.46 -6.28 -21.40
N HIS A 216 -0.25 -6.80 -21.17
CA HIS A 216 1.00 -6.19 -21.61
C HIS A 216 1.60 -6.85 -22.85
N ARG A 217 0.78 -7.49 -23.66
CA ARG A 217 1.21 -8.28 -24.81
C ARG A 217 2.08 -7.49 -25.79
N SER A 218 1.71 -6.26 -26.11
CA SER A 218 2.47 -5.41 -27.05
C SER A 218 3.88 -5.11 -26.54
N SER A 219 4.02 -4.81 -25.25
CA SER A 219 5.30 -4.54 -24.60
C SER A 219 6.15 -5.80 -24.47
N ILE A 220 5.52 -6.94 -24.22
CA ILE A 220 6.18 -8.27 -24.20
C ILE A 220 6.74 -8.61 -25.58
N GLU A 221 5.94 -8.51 -26.64
CA GLU A 221 6.35 -8.79 -28.01
C GLU A 221 7.49 -7.87 -28.46
N ALA A 222 7.43 -6.57 -28.10
CA ALA A 222 8.50 -5.61 -28.37
C ALA A 222 9.80 -5.98 -27.64
N ALA A 223 9.73 -6.41 -26.39
CA ALA A 223 10.90 -6.82 -25.61
C ALA A 223 11.50 -8.15 -26.12
N GLN A 224 10.68 -9.08 -26.60
CA GLN A 224 11.11 -10.36 -27.17
C GLN A 224 11.81 -10.17 -28.52
N ALA A 225 11.41 -9.17 -29.30
CA ALA A 225 12.01 -8.85 -30.59
C ALA A 225 13.37 -8.16 -30.54
N GLN A 226 13.75 -7.65 -29.36
CA GLN A 226 15.06 -6.96 -29.18
C GLN A 226 16.20 -7.96 -28.98
N SER A 227 17.35 -7.71 -29.64
CA SER A 227 18.59 -8.45 -29.39
C SER A 227 19.19 -8.06 -28.03
N ASP A 228 19.97 -8.96 -27.43
CA ASP A 228 20.62 -8.72 -26.15
C ASP A 228 21.71 -7.63 -26.21
N ASP A 229 22.19 -7.32 -27.44
CA ASP A 229 23.24 -6.30 -27.70
C ASP A 229 22.70 -4.87 -27.87
N ALA A 230 21.38 -4.65 -27.77
CA ALA A 230 20.76 -3.38 -28.21
C ALA A 230 20.96 -2.20 -27.24
N HIS A 231 21.51 -2.39 -26.01
CA HIS A 231 21.59 -1.36 -24.99
C HIS A 231 22.97 -1.28 -24.33
N SER A 232 23.77 -0.32 -24.75
CA SER A 232 25.11 -0.11 -24.22
C SER A 232 25.19 0.57 -22.85
N ASP A 233 24.09 1.18 -22.35
CA ASP A 233 24.05 1.92 -21.07
C ASP A 233 23.31 1.15 -19.94
N GLY A 234 22.79 -0.03 -20.20
CA GLY A 234 22.08 -0.87 -19.23
C GLY A 234 20.71 -0.36 -18.80
N SER A 235 20.30 0.87 -19.15
CA SER A 235 19.05 1.47 -18.68
C SER A 235 17.80 0.77 -19.26
N GLY A 236 17.88 0.30 -20.49
CA GLY A 236 16.82 -0.45 -21.14
C GLY A 236 16.74 -1.93 -20.71
N GLU A 237 17.82 -2.49 -20.17
CA GLU A 237 17.91 -3.92 -19.85
C GLU A 237 16.92 -4.35 -18.76
N ILE A 238 16.70 -3.50 -17.75
CA ILE A 238 15.74 -3.79 -16.68
C ILE A 238 14.31 -3.91 -17.24
N ALA A 239 13.93 -3.02 -18.17
CA ALA A 239 12.63 -3.04 -18.83
C ALA A 239 12.41 -4.30 -19.66
N ILE A 240 13.37 -4.57 -20.51
CA ILE A 240 13.34 -5.71 -21.42
C ILE A 240 13.24 -7.02 -20.63
N ARG A 241 14.07 -7.15 -19.60
CA ARG A 241 14.09 -8.32 -18.72
C ARG A 241 12.75 -8.51 -18.01
N GLN A 242 12.14 -7.42 -17.49
CA GLN A 242 10.83 -7.47 -16.86
C GLN A 242 9.73 -7.87 -17.84
N MET A 243 9.73 -7.29 -19.05
CA MET A 243 8.73 -7.62 -20.06
C MET A 243 8.90 -9.04 -20.60
N ARG A 244 10.11 -9.50 -20.81
CA ARG A 244 10.39 -10.90 -21.18
C ARG A 244 9.91 -11.88 -20.11
N GLN A 245 10.08 -11.52 -18.83
CA GLN A 245 9.58 -12.32 -17.71
C GLN A 245 8.04 -12.34 -17.68
N ASN A 246 7.39 -11.21 -17.89
CA ASN A 246 5.92 -11.14 -17.99
C ASN A 246 5.38 -12.01 -19.14
N GLY A 247 6.15 -12.17 -20.21
CA GLY A 247 5.87 -13.05 -21.34
C GLY A 247 6.36 -14.49 -21.18
N ALA A 248 6.74 -14.91 -19.98
CA ALA A 248 7.15 -16.29 -19.72
C ALA A 248 5.98 -17.27 -20.01
N PRO A 249 6.29 -18.51 -20.43
CA PRO A 249 5.26 -19.51 -20.71
C PRO A 249 4.44 -19.85 -19.47
N TYR A 250 3.21 -20.34 -19.65
CA TYR A 250 2.32 -20.70 -18.54
C TYR A 250 2.97 -21.68 -17.55
N SER A 251 3.76 -22.63 -18.02
CA SER A 251 4.49 -23.58 -17.16
C SER A 251 5.41 -22.90 -16.15
N PHE A 252 5.99 -21.74 -16.49
CA PHE A 252 6.77 -20.94 -15.55
C PHE A 252 5.89 -20.43 -14.39
N TRP A 253 4.74 -19.84 -14.71
CA TRP A 253 3.80 -19.31 -13.73
C TRP A 253 3.16 -20.40 -12.87
N GLU A 254 2.99 -21.60 -13.43
CA GLU A 254 2.41 -22.73 -12.71
C GLU A 254 3.42 -23.46 -11.81
N THR A 255 4.72 -23.46 -12.13
CA THR A 255 5.70 -24.29 -11.44
C THR A 255 6.78 -23.52 -10.68
N GLN A 256 7.09 -22.27 -11.10
CA GLN A 256 8.19 -21.48 -10.52
C GLN A 256 7.73 -20.35 -9.62
N VAL A 257 6.44 -20.01 -9.65
CA VAL A 257 5.86 -18.89 -8.90
C VAL A 257 4.67 -19.35 -8.09
N GLY A 258 4.58 -18.91 -6.85
CA GLY A 258 3.48 -19.21 -5.94
C GLY A 258 2.75 -17.97 -5.47
N ILE A 259 1.57 -18.18 -4.90
CA ILE A 259 0.73 -17.16 -4.27
C ILE A 259 0.33 -17.62 -2.87
N TRP A 260 0.56 -16.77 -1.89
CA TRP A 260 0.25 -17.01 -0.48
C TRP A 260 -0.69 -15.96 0.05
N THR A 261 -1.54 -16.34 0.98
CA THR A 261 -2.50 -15.46 1.64
C THR A 261 -2.46 -15.65 3.13
N TYR A 262 -2.76 -14.58 3.86
CA TYR A 262 -2.80 -14.57 5.33
C TYR A 262 -4.07 -13.90 5.82
N PRO A 263 -4.45 -14.10 7.08
CA PRO A 263 -5.62 -13.45 7.68
C PRO A 263 -5.66 -11.94 7.40
N ASN A 264 -6.84 -11.35 7.48
CA ASN A 264 -7.08 -9.91 7.25
C ASN A 264 -6.85 -9.42 5.81
N GLY A 265 -6.87 -10.32 4.82
CA GLY A 265 -6.81 -9.94 3.40
C GLY A 265 -5.40 -9.76 2.83
N HIS A 266 -4.37 -10.12 3.59
CA HIS A 266 -2.99 -10.01 3.15
C HIS A 266 -2.59 -11.12 2.20
N SER A 267 -1.67 -10.82 1.27
CA SER A 267 -1.17 -11.80 0.32
C SER A 267 0.21 -11.43 -0.21
N TYR A 268 0.95 -12.39 -0.73
CA TYR A 268 2.10 -12.12 -1.58
C TYR A 268 2.22 -13.12 -2.72
N LEU A 269 2.75 -12.62 -3.84
CA LEU A 269 3.21 -13.37 -5.00
C LEU A 269 4.73 -13.44 -4.96
N GLY A 270 5.32 -14.62 -5.17
CA GLY A 270 6.78 -14.77 -5.14
C GLY A 270 7.27 -16.06 -5.79
N ASP A 271 8.58 -16.13 -6.01
CA ASP A 271 9.22 -17.34 -6.51
C ASP A 271 9.23 -18.43 -5.43
N TYR A 272 9.14 -19.69 -5.85
CA TYR A 272 9.65 -20.77 -5.06
C TYR A 272 11.18 -20.63 -4.95
N HIS A 273 11.71 -21.01 -3.80
CA HIS A 273 13.12 -20.84 -3.50
C HIS A 273 14.02 -21.54 -4.54
N ASP A 274 14.95 -20.79 -5.15
CA ASP A 274 15.88 -21.28 -6.16
C ASP A 274 17.18 -20.45 -6.15
N ASP A 275 18.29 -21.09 -5.76
CA ASP A 275 19.63 -20.49 -5.69
C ASP A 275 20.18 -20.08 -7.07
N SER A 276 19.70 -20.66 -8.18
CA SER A 276 20.24 -20.43 -9.53
C SER A 276 20.15 -18.97 -9.97
N LYS A 277 19.08 -18.29 -9.57
CA LYS A 277 18.85 -16.88 -9.92
C LYS A 277 19.82 -15.93 -9.19
N LEU A 278 20.21 -16.28 -7.97
CA LEU A 278 21.22 -15.53 -7.23
C LEU A 278 22.59 -15.65 -7.91
N VAL A 279 22.95 -16.86 -8.35
CA VAL A 279 24.19 -17.10 -9.08
C VAL A 279 24.25 -16.32 -10.39
N ALA A 280 23.15 -16.26 -11.14
CA ALA A 280 23.06 -15.48 -12.38
C ALA A 280 23.25 -13.96 -12.13
N ALA A 281 22.70 -13.43 -11.02
CA ALA A 281 22.84 -12.01 -10.66
C ALA A 281 24.29 -11.60 -10.35
N LEU A 282 25.16 -12.54 -9.94
CA LEU A 282 26.59 -12.28 -9.68
C LEU A 282 27.38 -11.88 -10.94
N ASN A 283 26.83 -12.03 -12.13
CA ASN A 283 27.44 -11.54 -13.37
C ASN A 283 27.30 -10.01 -13.53
N ASP A 284 26.37 -9.38 -12.80
CA ASP A 284 26.19 -7.91 -12.78
C ASP A 284 27.18 -7.27 -11.79
N PRO A 285 28.07 -6.36 -12.25
CA PRO A 285 29.06 -5.69 -11.39
C PRO A 285 28.40 -4.87 -10.26
N VAL A 286 27.26 -4.22 -10.54
CA VAL A 286 26.51 -3.43 -9.56
C VAL A 286 25.93 -4.33 -8.47
N PHE A 287 25.41 -5.49 -8.85
CA PHE A 287 24.91 -6.44 -7.89
C PHE A 287 26.02 -7.03 -7.01
N ARG A 288 27.24 -7.25 -7.55
CA ARG A 288 28.39 -7.67 -6.77
C ARG A 288 28.81 -6.62 -5.73
N GLU A 289 28.92 -5.37 -6.14
CA GLU A 289 29.22 -4.26 -5.21
C GLU A 289 28.16 -4.18 -4.10
N TYR A 290 26.88 -4.34 -4.43
CA TYR A 290 25.79 -4.40 -3.47
C TYR A 290 25.92 -5.60 -2.53
N LEU A 291 26.23 -6.80 -3.05
CA LEU A 291 26.42 -8.01 -2.24
C LEU A 291 27.59 -7.83 -1.27
N ASP A 292 28.74 -7.27 -1.73
CA ASP A 292 29.88 -6.96 -0.88
C ASP A 292 29.51 -6.00 0.26
N ALA A 293 28.72 -4.96 -0.03
CA ALA A 293 28.21 -4.05 0.99
C ALA A 293 27.27 -4.75 1.98
N LEU A 294 26.36 -5.60 1.50
CA LEU A 294 25.42 -6.35 2.33
C LEU A 294 26.16 -7.34 3.24
N GLU A 295 27.11 -8.11 2.68
CA GLU A 295 27.93 -9.07 3.43
C GLU A 295 28.82 -8.40 4.49
N LYS A 296 29.35 -7.23 4.19
CA LYS A 296 30.16 -6.43 5.11
C LYS A 296 29.36 -6.02 6.35
N HIS A 297 28.09 -5.65 6.20
CA HIS A 297 27.27 -5.16 7.30
C HIS A 297 26.52 -6.27 8.04
N LYS A 298 26.11 -7.32 7.34
CA LYS A 298 25.24 -8.39 7.90
C LYS A 298 25.89 -9.75 8.00
N GLY A 299 27.03 -9.96 7.35
CA GLY A 299 27.70 -11.26 7.24
C GLY A 299 27.15 -12.10 6.09
N LYS A 300 27.97 -13.01 5.57
CA LYS A 300 27.68 -13.82 4.37
C LYS A 300 26.42 -14.69 4.49
N ALA A 301 26.25 -15.35 5.64
CA ALA A 301 25.10 -16.23 5.84
C ALA A 301 23.78 -15.47 5.83
N GLU A 302 23.74 -14.32 6.50
CA GLU A 302 22.56 -13.49 6.57
C GLU A 302 22.27 -12.78 5.23
N ALA A 303 23.31 -12.29 4.53
CA ALA A 303 23.15 -11.73 3.20
C ALA A 303 22.55 -12.75 2.22
N LYS A 304 23.02 -14.00 2.26
CA LYS A 304 22.45 -15.09 1.47
C LYS A 304 20.98 -15.30 1.82
N ARG A 305 20.62 -15.45 3.10
CA ARG A 305 19.24 -15.65 3.56
C ARG A 305 18.32 -14.53 3.08
N ILE A 306 18.75 -13.26 3.15
CA ILE A 306 17.97 -12.10 2.70
C ILE A 306 17.70 -12.17 1.19
N LEU A 307 18.72 -12.52 0.40
CA LEU A 307 18.60 -12.52 -1.06
C LEU A 307 17.87 -13.74 -1.62
N GLU A 308 17.76 -14.79 -0.84
CA GLU A 308 16.95 -15.97 -1.17
C GLU A 308 15.44 -15.70 -1.09
N VAL A 309 15.00 -14.74 -0.27
CA VAL A 309 13.58 -14.36 -0.20
C VAL A 309 13.19 -13.54 -1.43
N ARG A 310 12.27 -14.04 -2.22
CA ARG A 310 11.82 -13.40 -3.47
C ARG A 310 10.32 -13.18 -3.46
N ARG A 311 9.90 -12.07 -2.87
CA ARG A 311 8.51 -11.60 -2.89
C ARG A 311 8.37 -10.51 -3.95
N TRP A 312 7.67 -10.82 -5.03
CA TRP A 312 7.50 -9.87 -6.14
C TRP A 312 6.53 -8.76 -5.81
N ASN A 313 5.36 -9.15 -5.29
CA ASN A 313 4.34 -8.23 -4.80
C ASN A 313 3.80 -8.76 -3.48
N SER A 314 3.67 -7.90 -2.49
CA SER A 314 3.06 -8.20 -1.21
C SER A 314 1.97 -7.19 -0.93
N ASN A 315 0.72 -7.65 -0.85
CA ASN A 315 -0.43 -6.80 -0.55
C ASN A 315 -0.71 -6.82 0.96
N ILE A 316 -0.61 -5.67 1.60
CA ILE A 316 -1.02 -5.43 2.99
C ILE A 316 -2.34 -4.66 2.94
N TYR A 317 -3.44 -5.41 3.11
CA TYR A 317 -4.78 -4.84 3.08
C TYR A 317 -4.98 -3.85 4.25
N PRO A 318 -5.66 -2.69 4.05
CA PRO A 318 -6.44 -2.37 2.85
C PRO A 318 -5.73 -1.47 1.82
N ASN A 319 -4.54 -0.91 2.09
CA ASN A 319 -4.11 0.23 1.28
C ASN A 319 -2.67 0.19 0.78
N VAL A 320 -1.89 -0.85 1.05
CA VAL A 320 -0.49 -0.85 0.65
C VAL A 320 -0.07 -2.12 -0.08
N SER A 321 0.81 -1.98 -1.05
CA SER A 321 1.51 -3.07 -1.71
C SER A 321 3.00 -2.77 -1.83
N LEU A 322 3.81 -3.79 -1.56
CA LEU A 322 5.27 -3.72 -1.56
C LEU A 322 5.86 -4.53 -2.71
N MET A 323 6.94 -4.01 -3.30
CA MET A 323 7.86 -4.75 -4.17
C MET A 323 9.25 -4.70 -3.55
N SER A 324 9.56 -5.65 -2.66
CA SER A 324 10.79 -5.62 -1.86
C SER A 324 12.05 -5.61 -2.72
N GLN A 325 12.08 -6.35 -3.82
CA GLN A 325 13.23 -6.45 -4.72
C GLN A 325 13.54 -5.14 -5.45
N PHE A 326 12.51 -4.32 -5.70
CA PHE A 326 12.61 -3.03 -6.40
C PHE A 326 12.48 -1.83 -5.46
N GLN A 327 12.44 -2.07 -4.14
CA GLN A 327 12.35 -1.03 -3.13
C GLN A 327 11.19 -0.06 -3.38
N GLN A 328 10.04 -0.59 -3.81
CA GLN A 328 8.84 0.17 -4.10
C GLN A 328 7.71 -0.13 -3.12
N LEU A 329 6.95 0.92 -2.81
CA LEU A 329 5.73 0.85 -2.03
C LEU A 329 4.63 1.64 -2.74
N ARG A 330 3.49 1.01 -2.94
CA ARG A 330 2.31 1.60 -3.57
C ARG A 330 1.21 1.78 -2.53
N VAL A 331 0.74 3.01 -2.39
CA VAL A 331 -0.34 3.37 -1.46
C VAL A 331 -1.59 3.65 -2.26
N VAL A 332 -2.64 2.91 -2.00
CA VAL A 332 -3.96 3.04 -2.65
C VAL A 332 -4.83 3.96 -1.81
N GLN A 333 -5.34 5.01 -2.43
CA GLN A 333 -6.20 6.01 -1.81
C GLN A 333 -7.54 6.07 -2.52
N PRO A 334 -8.62 5.54 -1.92
CA PRO A 334 -9.96 5.67 -2.48
C PRO A 334 -10.45 7.13 -2.39
N ILE A 335 -10.99 7.66 -3.47
CA ILE A 335 -11.56 9.02 -3.55
C ILE A 335 -13.08 8.96 -3.61
N SER A 336 -13.60 8.14 -4.52
CA SER A 336 -15.03 7.84 -4.66
C SER A 336 -15.20 6.38 -5.06
N VAL A 337 -16.44 5.93 -5.23
CA VAL A 337 -16.74 4.56 -5.63
C VAL A 337 -16.03 4.14 -6.92
N ASN A 338 -15.80 5.10 -7.82
CA ASN A 338 -15.18 4.89 -9.13
C ASN A 338 -13.98 5.83 -9.38
N ARG A 339 -13.30 6.30 -8.35
CA ARG A 339 -12.10 7.12 -8.49
C ARG A 339 -11.08 6.74 -7.42
N THR A 340 -9.88 6.39 -7.86
CA THR A 340 -8.78 5.99 -6.98
C THR A 340 -7.50 6.71 -7.36
N ILE A 341 -6.70 7.08 -6.38
CA ILE A 341 -5.34 7.60 -6.55
C ILE A 341 -4.35 6.59 -5.99
N VAL A 342 -3.24 6.39 -6.68
CA VAL A 342 -2.14 5.56 -6.21
C VAL A 342 -0.87 6.41 -6.14
N TYR A 343 -0.17 6.27 -5.02
CA TYR A 343 1.13 6.86 -4.79
C TYR A 343 2.17 5.75 -4.79
N THR A 344 3.18 5.83 -5.65
CA THR A 344 4.29 4.88 -5.69
C THR A 344 5.55 5.57 -5.16
N TYR A 345 5.97 5.16 -3.98
CA TYR A 345 7.20 5.61 -3.34
C TYR A 345 8.35 4.67 -3.71
N ASN A 346 9.52 5.26 -3.97
CA ASN A 346 10.75 4.55 -4.25
C ASN A 346 11.74 4.82 -3.11
N PHE A 347 12.23 3.77 -2.51
CA PHE A 347 13.11 3.87 -1.36
C PHE A 347 14.57 3.69 -1.78
N ARG A 348 15.44 4.50 -1.18
CA ARG A 348 16.88 4.30 -1.22
C ARG A 348 17.27 3.38 -0.06
N MET A 349 18.04 2.36 -0.33
CA MET A 349 18.67 1.50 0.66
C MET A 349 19.92 2.19 1.21
N LYS A 350 19.99 2.48 2.50
CA LYS A 350 21.20 3.03 3.11
C LYS A 350 22.34 1.99 3.08
N GLY A 351 23.52 2.46 2.71
CA GLY A 351 24.71 1.62 2.56
C GLY A 351 24.82 0.86 1.23
N ALA A 352 23.80 0.92 0.37
CA ALA A 352 23.85 0.31 -0.97
C ALA A 352 24.50 1.28 -1.99
N PRO A 353 25.11 0.75 -3.07
CA PRO A 353 25.63 1.55 -4.17
C PRO A 353 24.54 2.44 -4.79
N GLU A 354 24.90 3.65 -5.18
CA GLU A 354 23.98 4.63 -5.81
C GLU A 354 23.30 4.06 -7.05
N GLN A 355 24.00 3.21 -7.81
CA GLN A 355 23.43 2.60 -9.01
C GLN A 355 22.23 1.70 -8.71
N MET A 356 22.17 1.06 -7.53
CA MET A 356 20.97 0.29 -7.10
C MET A 356 19.74 1.19 -7.01
N PHE A 357 19.90 2.41 -6.47
CA PHE A 357 18.79 3.36 -6.43
C PHE A 357 18.40 3.88 -7.81
N ARG A 358 19.39 4.17 -8.68
CA ARG A 358 19.10 4.53 -10.08
C ARG A 358 18.34 3.44 -10.82
N ASN A 359 18.67 2.16 -10.57
CA ASN A 359 17.97 1.02 -11.13
C ASN A 359 16.52 0.95 -10.60
N THR A 360 16.29 1.23 -9.31
CA THR A 360 14.94 1.36 -8.73
C THR A 360 14.12 2.44 -9.45
N ILE A 361 14.70 3.62 -9.68
CA ILE A 361 14.00 4.71 -10.39
C ILE A 361 13.77 4.36 -11.86
N ALA A 362 14.75 3.75 -12.55
CA ALA A 362 14.56 3.28 -13.92
C ALA A 362 13.41 2.27 -14.03
N PHE A 363 13.37 1.29 -13.14
CA PHE A 363 12.28 0.33 -13.05
C PHE A 363 10.92 1.02 -12.80
N ALA A 364 10.87 1.98 -11.87
CA ALA A 364 9.65 2.73 -11.58
C ALA A 364 9.15 3.51 -12.81
N ASN A 365 10.03 4.13 -13.57
CA ASN A 365 9.66 4.83 -14.82
C ASN A 365 9.04 3.89 -15.86
N ILE A 366 9.51 2.65 -15.92
CA ILE A 366 9.07 1.65 -16.90
C ILE A 366 7.74 1.01 -16.50
N VAL A 367 7.53 0.81 -15.20
CA VAL A 367 6.38 0.03 -14.68
C VAL A 367 5.29 0.93 -14.13
N ASN A 368 5.61 2.05 -13.48
CA ASN A 368 4.67 2.85 -12.69
C ASN A 368 4.42 4.27 -13.24
N GLY A 369 5.11 4.68 -14.29
CA GLY A 369 4.84 5.95 -14.97
C GLY A 369 3.55 5.87 -15.79
N THR A 370 2.73 6.94 -15.80
CA THR A 370 1.47 6.98 -16.57
C THR A 370 1.66 6.89 -18.09
N GLY A 371 2.87 7.13 -18.59
CA GLY A 371 3.27 6.91 -19.99
C GLY A 371 4.21 5.71 -20.16
N SER A 372 4.21 4.78 -19.21
CA SER A 372 5.08 3.62 -19.22
C SER A 372 4.54 2.48 -20.07
N LEU A 373 5.37 1.45 -20.26
CA LEU A 373 5.00 0.25 -21.03
C LEU A 373 4.02 -0.68 -20.30
N VAL A 374 3.83 -0.53 -18.99
CA VAL A 374 3.02 -1.43 -18.16
C VAL A 374 1.79 -0.71 -17.63
N LEU A 375 1.95 0.34 -16.85
CA LEU A 375 0.84 1.01 -16.19
C LEU A 375 -0.19 1.58 -17.18
N THR A 376 0.23 2.01 -18.37
CA THR A 376 -0.69 2.52 -19.41
C THR A 376 -1.75 1.48 -19.77
N ASP A 377 -1.35 0.22 -19.93
CA ASP A 377 -2.25 -0.89 -20.24
C ASP A 377 -3.20 -1.15 -19.07
N ASP A 378 -2.67 -1.16 -17.85
CA ASP A 378 -3.47 -1.38 -16.63
C ASP A 378 -4.51 -0.27 -16.44
N LEU A 379 -4.14 1.00 -16.65
CA LEU A 379 -5.07 2.13 -16.53
C LEU A 379 -6.25 2.00 -17.51
N GLU A 380 -5.99 1.58 -18.73
CA GLU A 380 -7.04 1.32 -19.72
C GLU A 380 -7.92 0.13 -19.31
N ILE A 381 -7.33 -0.93 -18.76
CA ILE A 381 -8.08 -2.08 -18.26
C ILE A 381 -8.98 -1.69 -17.08
N TYR A 382 -8.48 -0.89 -16.14
CA TYR A 382 -9.31 -0.41 -15.02
C TYR A 382 -10.50 0.39 -15.49
N ASN A 383 -10.30 1.29 -16.47
CA ASN A 383 -11.38 2.04 -17.10
C ASN A 383 -12.42 1.10 -17.76
N ARG A 384 -11.97 0.09 -18.51
CA ARG A 384 -12.86 -0.90 -19.13
C ARG A 384 -13.60 -1.76 -18.10
N ILE A 385 -12.97 -2.09 -16.98
CA ILE A 385 -13.61 -2.80 -15.88
C ILE A 385 -14.74 -1.95 -15.32
N ASP A 386 -14.49 -0.67 -14.99
CA ASP A 386 -15.53 0.24 -14.48
C ASP A 386 -16.70 0.37 -15.45
N MET A 387 -16.42 0.62 -16.72
CA MET A 387 -17.47 0.68 -17.77
C MET A 387 -18.26 -0.62 -17.88
N GLY A 388 -17.57 -1.76 -17.87
CA GLY A 388 -18.21 -3.09 -17.96
C GLY A 388 -19.07 -3.43 -16.76
N LEU A 389 -18.65 -3.03 -15.56
CA LEU A 389 -19.39 -3.23 -14.31
C LEU A 389 -20.73 -2.48 -14.27
N HIS A 390 -20.88 -1.41 -15.04
CA HIS A 390 -22.14 -0.67 -15.20
C HIS A 390 -23.09 -1.32 -16.22
N SER A 391 -22.62 -2.31 -16.99
CA SER A 391 -23.49 -3.12 -17.84
C SER A 391 -24.46 -3.95 -17.00
N GLU A 392 -25.68 -4.08 -17.44
CA GLU A 392 -26.70 -4.91 -16.76
C GLU A 392 -26.61 -6.40 -17.15
N GLY A 393 -25.62 -6.78 -17.98
CA GLY A 393 -25.53 -8.14 -18.55
C GLY A 393 -25.11 -9.22 -17.56
N ALA A 394 -24.15 -8.95 -16.65
CA ALA A 394 -23.68 -9.91 -15.65
C ALA A 394 -23.66 -9.29 -14.25
N GLU A 395 -24.38 -9.88 -13.32
CA GLU A 395 -24.39 -9.44 -11.92
C GLU A 395 -23.20 -10.01 -11.12
N TRP A 396 -22.72 -11.19 -11.51
CA TRP A 396 -21.72 -11.96 -10.77
C TRP A 396 -20.41 -12.06 -11.54
N LEU A 397 -19.33 -11.68 -10.87
CA LEU A 397 -17.96 -11.79 -11.37
C LEU A 397 -17.33 -13.07 -10.83
N GLN A 398 -16.58 -13.77 -11.69
CA GLN A 398 -15.94 -15.03 -11.33
C GLN A 398 -14.55 -14.79 -10.73
N ILE A 399 -14.31 -15.37 -9.54
CA ILE A 399 -13.04 -15.38 -8.82
C ILE A 399 -12.71 -16.81 -8.35
N GLY A 400 -13.07 -17.79 -9.17
CA GLY A 400 -13.05 -19.20 -8.81
C GLY A 400 -11.82 -19.97 -9.24
N ARG A 401 -10.83 -19.35 -9.92
CA ARG A 401 -9.64 -20.08 -10.34
C ARG A 401 -8.87 -20.63 -9.14
N GLY A 402 -8.62 -21.94 -9.13
CA GLY A 402 -7.97 -22.63 -8.00
C GLY A 402 -8.88 -22.85 -6.78
N TYR A 403 -10.16 -22.49 -6.82
CA TYR A 403 -11.10 -22.72 -5.73
C TYR A 403 -11.17 -24.22 -5.37
N GLN A 404 -11.14 -24.55 -4.09
CA GLN A 404 -11.04 -25.90 -3.52
C GLN A 404 -9.69 -26.63 -3.71
N SER A 405 -8.72 -26.04 -4.45
CA SER A 405 -7.36 -26.59 -4.60
C SER A 405 -6.33 -25.87 -3.73
N ASP A 406 -6.75 -24.82 -3.00
CA ASP A 406 -5.87 -24.08 -2.10
C ASP A 406 -5.44 -24.94 -0.91
N GLN A 407 -4.15 -24.89 -0.56
CA GLN A 407 -3.55 -25.67 0.51
C GLN A 407 -3.33 -24.82 1.76
N PRO A 408 -3.39 -25.38 2.97
CA PRO A 408 -2.94 -24.67 4.17
C PRO A 408 -1.46 -24.28 4.06
N ASP A 409 -1.10 -23.14 4.63
CA ASP A 409 0.27 -22.69 4.81
C ASP A 409 0.71 -22.83 6.28
N GLU A 410 1.99 -23.11 6.51
CA GLU A 410 2.54 -23.34 7.85
C GLU A 410 2.46 -22.13 8.79
N HIS A 411 2.27 -20.91 8.22
CA HIS A 411 2.13 -19.68 8.97
C HIS A 411 0.67 -19.26 9.18
N GLY A 412 -0.27 -20.21 9.12
CA GLY A 412 -1.68 -19.97 9.38
C GLY A 412 -2.46 -19.34 8.25
N GLY A 413 -1.86 -19.29 7.07
CA GLY A 413 -2.47 -18.81 5.84
C GLY A 413 -2.90 -19.92 4.90
N ARG A 414 -2.98 -19.58 3.60
CA ARG A 414 -3.26 -20.52 2.50
C ARG A 414 -2.33 -20.24 1.33
N ARG A 415 -1.95 -21.29 0.63
CA ARG A 415 -1.21 -21.24 -0.62
C ARG A 415 -2.12 -21.67 -1.77
N GLY A 416 -2.15 -20.90 -2.86
CA GLY A 416 -2.79 -21.33 -4.09
C GLY A 416 -2.10 -22.53 -4.72
N ILE A 417 -2.83 -23.29 -5.54
CA ILE A 417 -2.27 -24.44 -6.28
C ILE A 417 -1.05 -24.03 -7.14
N ASN A 418 -1.06 -22.81 -7.63
CA ASN A 418 0.04 -22.12 -8.33
C ASN A 418 -0.21 -20.62 -8.32
N SER A 419 0.67 -19.82 -8.94
CA SER A 419 0.59 -18.36 -8.96
C SER A 419 -0.64 -17.78 -9.67
N THR A 420 -1.31 -18.58 -10.54
CA THR A 420 -2.51 -18.12 -11.24
C THR A 420 -3.80 -18.32 -10.44
N SER A 421 -3.73 -18.91 -9.23
CA SER A 421 -4.90 -19.06 -8.35
C SER A 421 -5.41 -17.69 -7.89
N GLU A 422 -6.72 -17.52 -7.89
CA GLU A 422 -7.40 -16.33 -7.37
C GLU A 422 -7.64 -16.41 -5.85
N VAL A 423 -6.86 -17.23 -5.13
CA VAL A 423 -6.96 -17.37 -3.67
C VAL A 423 -6.79 -16.02 -2.96
N TYR A 424 -5.92 -15.14 -3.46
CA TYR A 424 -5.67 -13.81 -2.88
C TYR A 424 -6.88 -12.87 -3.02
N ILE A 425 -7.63 -12.95 -4.14
CA ILE A 425 -8.88 -12.19 -4.33
C ILE A 425 -9.93 -12.72 -3.34
N ARG A 426 -10.11 -14.03 -3.26
CA ARG A 426 -11.05 -14.63 -2.29
C ARG A 426 -10.70 -14.25 -0.85
N ASN A 427 -9.42 -14.28 -0.49
CA ASN A 427 -8.94 -13.86 0.83
C ASN A 427 -9.21 -12.38 1.12
N MET A 428 -9.02 -11.50 0.14
CA MET A 428 -9.37 -10.08 0.25
C MET A 428 -10.87 -9.89 0.50
N TRP A 429 -11.73 -10.63 -0.21
CA TRP A 429 -13.18 -10.56 -0.02
C TRP A 429 -13.65 -11.18 1.29
N ASP A 430 -12.97 -12.19 1.81
CA ASP A 430 -13.24 -12.72 3.16
C ASP A 430 -12.90 -11.67 4.24
N ALA A 431 -11.78 -10.97 4.12
CA ALA A 431 -11.43 -9.87 5.01
C ALA A 431 -12.42 -8.70 4.88
N TRP A 432 -12.77 -8.32 3.66
CA TRP A 432 -13.78 -7.29 3.37
C TRP A 432 -15.09 -7.63 4.10
N ARG A 433 -15.59 -8.85 3.94
CA ARG A 433 -16.81 -9.33 4.61
C ARG A 433 -16.67 -9.25 6.14
N GLY A 434 -15.53 -9.64 6.69
CA GLY A 434 -15.24 -9.55 8.11
C GLY A 434 -15.36 -8.13 8.66
N TYR A 435 -14.75 -7.15 7.98
CA TYR A 435 -14.85 -5.74 8.36
C TYR A 435 -16.28 -5.19 8.19
N MET A 436 -16.92 -5.50 7.06
CA MET A 436 -18.23 -4.95 6.72
C MET A 436 -19.38 -5.52 7.57
N SER A 437 -19.24 -6.74 8.10
CA SER A 437 -20.24 -7.38 8.96
C SER A 437 -20.24 -6.87 10.40
N GLN A 438 -19.17 -6.18 10.83
CA GLN A 438 -19.09 -5.63 12.19
C GLN A 438 -19.98 -4.38 12.31
N GLU A 439 -20.82 -4.33 13.34
CA GLU A 439 -21.60 -3.14 13.65
C GLU A 439 -20.70 -1.94 14.00
N ASN A 440 -21.16 -0.73 13.66
CA ASN A 440 -20.43 0.50 13.94
C ASN A 440 -20.30 0.71 15.47
N PRO A 441 -19.07 0.79 16.05
CA PRO A 441 -18.89 1.02 17.48
C PRO A 441 -19.55 2.29 17.99
N ALA A 442 -19.69 3.32 17.15
CA ALA A 442 -20.35 4.57 17.51
C ALA A 442 -21.85 4.41 17.82
N LYS A 443 -22.50 3.32 17.36
CA LYS A 443 -23.88 3.02 17.73
C LYS A 443 -24.01 2.30 19.07
N ARG A 444 -22.96 1.63 19.57
CA ARG A 444 -22.96 1.00 20.91
C ARG A 444 -22.79 1.99 22.05
N ALA A 445 -22.15 3.14 21.81
CA ALA A 445 -21.95 4.17 22.83
C ALA A 445 -23.17 5.12 22.98
N ALA A 446 -24.15 5.03 22.08
CA ALA A 446 -25.37 5.86 22.08
C ALA A 446 -26.65 5.07 22.46
N ALA A 447 -26.55 3.78 22.76
CA ALA A 447 -27.59 2.94 23.33
C ALA A 447 -27.28 2.58 24.80
#